data_8ac703dd970b9a1f16551964ffcb36f3
#
_entry.id   8ac703dd970b9a1f16551964ffcb36f3
#
_cell.length_a   1.000
_cell.length_b   1.000
_cell.length_c   1.000
_cell.angle_alpha   90.00
_cell.angle_beta   90.00
_cell.angle_gamma   90.00
#
_symmetry.space_group_name_H-M   'P 1'
#
loop_
_entity.id
_entity.type
_entity.pdbx_description
1 polymer ?
#
loop_
_entity_poly.entity_id
_entity_poly.type
_entity_poly.pdbx_seq_one_letter_code
_entity_poly.pdbx_strand_id
1 'polypeptide(L)'
;MATEILMPKLGLTMTEGLIQKWLVQVGDTVTSGQPLLEISSEKLTSEVESPASGVVLDIVHGEGATVKCKEVVGWVGQEGENVGTQEAPAQEEAPTEVAKDPTPSSPKSTTAPIARTSGERIFITPVARKMATEKGYDISLIKGTGGNGRITRRDVESYQPSLVADKVVEPLTQAMATGQYGEGLEGMRKIIAERMMNSLHSSAQVTLHRKADLTELLKFRKELKAKVHTPLENGELGITTLLTKAVTKALRDFPALNAWYGGGIHKIHERIHIGMATALDDGLVVPVIQDADRMTLADLGQSIKTVANQARKGTLASDLYSGSTFSITNLGGPGVEYFTPILNSPEVAILGVGATQQALAFNEEGEVVQKDYLPLSLSFDHQVIDGLPAAEFLARVVSYLEDPYLLIF
;
A
#
# COMPACT_ATOMS: atom_id res chain seq x y z
N MET A 1 12.11 30.66 30.83
CA MET A 1 12.42 29.23 30.52
C MET A 1 11.91 28.94 29.15
N ALA A 2 12.76 28.48 28.24
CA ALA A 2 12.35 28.08 26.90
C ALA A 2 11.40 26.90 26.97
N THR A 3 10.28 26.97 26.22
CA THR A 3 9.24 25.96 26.16
C THR A 3 9.36 25.22 24.81
N GLU A 4 9.33 23.91 24.86
CA GLU A 4 9.40 23.05 23.65
C GLU A 4 8.09 23.09 22.86
N ILE A 5 8.21 23.22 21.54
CA ILE A 5 7.13 22.97 20.60
C ILE A 5 7.26 21.51 20.16
N LEU A 6 6.31 20.66 20.53
CA LEU A 6 6.34 19.22 20.22
C LEU A 6 5.44 18.89 19.05
N MET A 7 5.84 17.93 18.21
CA MET A 7 4.97 17.38 17.17
C MET A 7 3.74 16.70 17.82
N PRO A 8 2.53 17.22 17.65
CA PRO A 8 1.34 16.64 18.27
C PRO A 8 0.93 15.34 17.57
N LYS A 9 0.16 14.53 18.29
CA LYS A 9 -0.44 13.30 17.74
C LYS A 9 -1.88 13.58 17.33
N LEU A 10 -2.13 13.74 16.03
CA LEU A 10 -3.46 14.05 15.47
C LEU A 10 -4.40 12.85 15.36
N GLY A 11 -3.94 11.63 15.70
CA GLY A 11 -4.76 10.41 15.65
C GLY A 11 -4.10 9.24 16.37
N LEU A 12 -4.87 8.22 16.72
CA LEU A 12 -4.39 7.07 17.51
C LEU A 12 -3.27 6.27 16.82
N THR A 13 -3.24 6.29 15.49
CA THR A 13 -2.26 5.55 14.66
C THR A 13 -1.11 6.40 14.15
N MET A 14 -1.09 7.72 14.42
CA MET A 14 -0.04 8.61 13.94
C MET A 14 1.27 8.34 14.67
N THR A 15 2.32 8.01 13.93
CA THR A 15 3.69 7.81 14.42
C THR A 15 4.59 8.98 14.07
N GLU A 16 4.31 9.68 12.96
CA GLU A 16 5.09 10.81 12.45
C GLU A 16 4.18 11.79 11.72
N GLY A 17 4.59 13.05 11.60
CA GLY A 17 3.89 14.13 10.91
C GLY A 17 4.81 14.88 9.96
N LEU A 18 4.28 15.34 8.84
CA LEU A 18 4.96 16.18 7.86
C LEU A 18 4.70 17.66 8.20
N ILE A 19 5.73 18.46 8.35
CA ILE A 19 5.63 19.92 8.48
C ILE A 19 5.37 20.48 7.08
N GLN A 20 4.16 20.98 6.83
CA GLN A 20 3.81 21.56 5.54
C GLN A 20 4.37 22.99 5.40
N LYS A 21 4.16 23.81 6.42
CA LYS A 21 4.57 25.21 6.39
C LYS A 21 4.75 25.76 7.79
N TRP A 22 5.75 26.63 7.99
CA TRP A 22 5.89 27.48 9.15
C TRP A 22 5.15 28.82 8.89
N LEU A 23 4.29 29.22 9.82
CA LEU A 23 3.54 30.49 9.77
C LEU A 23 4.30 31.62 10.45
N VAL A 24 5.41 31.32 11.14
CA VAL A 24 6.27 32.23 11.90
C VAL A 24 7.74 31.97 11.58
N GLN A 25 8.58 32.97 11.83
CA GLN A 25 10.04 32.88 11.67
C GLN A 25 10.76 32.98 13.02
N VAL A 26 12.02 32.53 13.06
CA VAL A 26 12.88 32.71 14.23
C VAL A 26 13.02 34.21 14.53
N GLY A 27 12.72 34.61 15.76
CA GLY A 27 12.68 35.99 16.20
C GLY A 27 11.28 36.62 16.26
N ASP A 28 10.24 35.97 15.75
CA ASP A 28 8.87 36.48 15.83
C ASP A 28 8.30 36.32 17.24
N THR A 29 7.56 37.34 17.68
CA THR A 29 6.84 37.31 18.96
C THR A 29 5.49 36.62 18.78
N VAL A 30 5.22 35.59 19.56
CA VAL A 30 4.00 34.80 19.51
C VAL A 30 3.27 34.78 20.84
N THR A 31 1.96 34.62 20.81
CA THR A 31 1.12 34.47 21.99
C THR A 31 0.67 33.01 22.15
N SER A 32 0.41 32.58 23.39
CA SER A 32 -0.13 31.24 23.65
C SER A 32 -1.46 31.03 22.91
N GLY A 33 -1.59 29.92 22.17
CA GLY A 33 -2.74 29.60 21.31
C GLY A 33 -2.65 30.18 19.88
N GLN A 34 -1.58 30.88 19.53
CA GLN A 34 -1.37 31.35 18.15
C GLN A 34 -0.83 30.22 17.27
N PRO A 35 -1.36 30.01 16.06
CA PRO A 35 -0.86 29.00 15.14
C PRO A 35 0.59 29.32 14.71
N LEU A 36 1.51 28.33 14.84
CA LEU A 36 2.92 28.44 14.53
C LEU A 36 3.29 27.75 13.24
N LEU A 37 2.74 26.56 12.99
CA LEU A 37 3.02 25.74 11.81
C LEU A 37 1.81 24.89 11.42
N GLU A 38 1.73 24.60 10.15
CA GLU A 38 0.78 23.62 9.59
C GLU A 38 1.48 22.26 9.46
N ILE A 39 0.86 21.23 10.02
CA ILE A 39 1.31 19.86 9.90
C ILE A 39 0.28 19.03 9.17
N SER A 40 0.76 18.07 8.38
CA SER A 40 -0.07 17.07 7.72
C SER A 40 0.29 15.69 8.24
N SER A 41 -0.77 14.94 8.57
CA SER A 41 -0.67 13.49 8.72
C SER A 41 -1.23 12.82 7.46
N GLU A 42 -1.12 11.50 7.33
CA GLU A 42 -1.71 10.75 6.19
C GLU A 42 -3.19 11.08 5.88
N LYS A 43 -3.91 11.69 6.81
CA LYS A 43 -5.38 11.85 6.70
C LYS A 43 -5.91 13.23 7.08
N LEU A 44 -5.12 14.08 7.74
CA LEU A 44 -5.58 15.36 8.28
C LEU A 44 -4.45 16.39 8.23
N THR A 45 -4.79 17.60 7.84
CA THR A 45 -3.96 18.80 8.04
C THR A 45 -4.48 19.53 9.27
N SER A 46 -3.59 19.94 10.17
CA SER A 46 -3.92 20.68 11.39
C SER A 46 -2.85 21.71 11.70
N GLU A 47 -3.25 22.80 12.30
CA GLU A 47 -2.35 23.84 12.80
C GLU A 47 -1.85 23.46 14.20
N VAL A 48 -0.58 23.72 14.49
CA VAL A 48 0.03 23.56 15.81
C VAL A 48 0.12 24.92 16.45
N GLU A 49 -0.52 25.07 17.60
CA GLU A 49 -0.55 26.31 18.37
C GLU A 49 0.62 26.42 19.32
N SER A 50 1.02 27.66 19.62
CA SER A 50 2.06 27.96 20.60
C SER A 50 1.66 27.55 22.02
N PRO A 51 2.49 26.76 22.73
CA PRO A 51 2.22 26.35 24.11
C PRO A 51 2.43 27.51 25.11
N ALA A 52 3.17 28.56 24.73
CA ALA A 52 3.50 29.68 25.58
C ALA A 52 3.59 31.00 24.80
N SER A 53 3.51 32.14 25.49
CA SER A 53 3.79 33.46 24.89
C SER A 53 5.29 33.77 25.03
N GLY A 54 5.92 34.21 23.93
CA GLY A 54 7.35 34.51 23.89
C GLY A 54 7.85 34.80 22.48
N VAL A 55 9.16 34.64 22.27
CA VAL A 55 9.81 34.76 20.97
C VAL A 55 10.18 33.36 20.46
N VAL A 56 10.01 33.09 19.18
CA VAL A 56 10.49 31.85 18.56
C VAL A 56 12.01 31.87 18.55
N LEU A 57 12.63 31.01 19.36
CA LEU A 57 14.07 31.00 19.56
C LEU A 57 14.83 30.20 18.51
N ASP A 58 14.25 29.04 18.14
CA ASP A 58 14.86 28.13 17.15
C ASP A 58 13.79 27.26 16.48
N ILE A 59 14.06 26.91 15.22
CA ILE A 59 13.27 25.97 14.40
C ILE A 59 14.18 24.79 14.08
N VAL A 60 13.97 23.66 14.77
CA VAL A 60 14.81 22.45 14.64
C VAL A 60 14.55 21.73 13.32
N HIS A 61 13.29 21.71 12.87
CA HIS A 61 12.88 21.05 11.64
C HIS A 61 12.20 22.04 10.70
N GLY A 62 12.71 22.16 9.46
CA GLY A 62 12.18 23.04 8.44
C GLY A 62 10.95 22.49 7.73
N GLU A 63 10.40 23.29 6.78
CA GLU A 63 9.30 22.89 5.89
C GLU A 63 9.67 21.66 5.06
N GLY A 64 8.74 20.72 4.92
CA GLY A 64 8.94 19.45 4.23
C GLY A 64 9.60 18.33 5.06
N ALA A 65 9.96 18.59 6.33
CA ALA A 65 10.53 17.57 7.19
C ALA A 65 9.44 16.65 7.79
N THR A 66 9.72 15.35 7.81
CA THR A 66 8.91 14.36 8.53
C THR A 66 9.49 14.15 9.92
N VAL A 67 8.69 14.39 10.96
CA VAL A 67 9.12 14.39 12.37
C VAL A 67 8.23 13.43 13.16
N LYS A 68 8.84 12.65 14.06
CA LYS A 68 8.10 11.70 14.91
C LYS A 68 7.21 12.43 15.92
N CYS A 69 6.06 11.83 16.25
CA CYS A 69 5.18 12.36 17.28
C CYS A 69 5.91 12.50 18.62
N LYS A 70 5.74 13.66 19.28
CA LYS A 70 6.39 14.08 20.52
C LYS A 70 7.87 14.45 20.38
N GLU A 71 8.40 14.55 19.20
CA GLU A 71 9.74 15.11 18.95
C GLU A 71 9.67 16.64 18.94
N VAL A 72 10.76 17.31 19.36
CA VAL A 72 10.83 18.75 19.42
C VAL A 72 11.00 19.32 18.02
N VAL A 73 10.08 20.20 17.59
CA VAL A 73 10.12 20.86 16.28
C VAL A 73 10.65 22.30 16.35
N GLY A 74 10.61 22.91 17.52
CA GLY A 74 11.11 24.28 17.76
C GLY A 74 11.01 24.70 19.22
N TRP A 75 11.43 25.93 19.52
CA TRP A 75 11.50 26.47 20.86
C TRP A 75 10.89 27.88 20.93
N VAL A 76 10.10 28.15 21.99
CA VAL A 76 9.56 29.48 22.32
C VAL A 76 10.04 29.89 23.71
N GLY A 77 10.58 31.09 23.87
CA GLY A 77 11.07 31.58 25.17
C GLY A 77 11.28 33.08 25.19
N GLN A 78 12.09 33.59 26.12
CA GLN A 78 12.46 35.00 26.20
C GLN A 78 13.70 35.29 25.33
N GLU A 79 13.74 36.48 24.74
CA GLU A 79 14.85 36.93 23.89
C GLU A 79 16.20 36.82 24.64
N GLY A 80 17.14 36.00 24.10
CA GLY A 80 18.44 35.76 24.68
C GLY A 80 18.58 34.50 25.58
N GLU A 81 17.54 33.68 25.72
CA GLU A 81 17.66 32.36 26.39
C GLU A 81 18.41 31.36 25.51
N ASN A 82 19.46 30.74 26.04
CA ASN A 82 20.16 29.64 25.36
C ASN A 82 19.31 28.37 25.35
N VAL A 83 19.01 27.89 24.19
CA VAL A 83 18.33 26.58 23.96
C VAL A 83 19.41 25.51 24.08
N GLY A 84 19.30 24.65 25.09
CA GLY A 84 20.21 23.51 25.24
C GLY A 84 19.94 22.47 24.15
N THR A 85 20.87 22.36 23.22
CA THR A 85 20.89 21.29 22.21
C THR A 85 21.11 19.96 22.96
N GLN A 86 20.06 19.11 23.03
CA GLN A 86 20.28 17.70 23.36
C GLN A 86 20.72 16.98 22.09
N GLU A 87 22.02 16.73 22.02
CA GLU A 87 22.63 15.82 21.06
C GLU A 87 22.11 14.40 21.25
N ALA A 88 21.83 13.74 20.14
CA ALA A 88 21.66 12.30 20.08
C ALA A 88 22.93 11.57 20.51
N PRO A 89 22.87 10.39 21.16
CA PRO A 89 24.05 9.71 21.69
C PRO A 89 24.96 9.25 20.55
N ALA A 90 26.16 9.86 20.53
CA ALA A 90 27.27 9.49 19.67
C ALA A 90 27.98 8.24 20.21
N GLN A 91 28.34 7.36 19.32
CA GLN A 91 29.28 6.25 19.58
C GLN A 91 30.71 6.80 19.71
N GLU A 92 31.43 6.22 20.66
CA GLU A 92 32.82 6.51 21.02
C GLU A 92 33.81 6.44 19.85
N GLU A 93 34.55 7.51 19.64
CA GLU A 93 35.82 7.47 18.92
C GLU A 93 36.94 7.86 19.91
N ALA A 94 38.08 7.14 19.89
CA ALA A 94 39.34 7.50 20.51
C ALA A 94 40.47 7.45 19.47
N PRO A 95 41.66 8.06 19.76
CA PRO A 95 41.93 9.40 19.23
C PRO A 95 43.07 9.44 18.16
N THR A 96 43.11 10.57 17.51
CA THR A 96 44.00 11.08 16.47
C THR A 96 45.50 11.13 16.87
N GLU A 97 46.39 10.84 15.93
CA GLU A 97 47.70 11.46 15.86
C GLU A 97 48.09 11.91 14.43
N VAL A 98 48.85 12.99 14.39
CA VAL A 98 48.96 14.01 13.35
C VAL A 98 50.20 13.83 12.47
N ALA A 99 50.07 14.25 11.21
CA ALA A 99 51.02 14.95 10.36
C ALA A 99 51.91 14.19 9.34
N LYS A 100 51.78 14.46 8.11
CA LYS A 100 52.62 15.28 7.18
C LYS A 100 52.51 14.81 5.73
N ASP A 101 52.13 15.75 4.88
CA ASP A 101 52.34 15.79 3.41
C ASP A 101 53.83 15.79 3.02
N PRO A 102 54.31 15.47 1.82
CA PRO A 102 53.82 15.90 0.53
C PRO A 102 53.93 14.93 -0.69
N THR A 103 53.05 15.10 -1.67
CA THR A 103 52.98 14.99 -3.14
C THR A 103 54.26 14.59 -3.91
N PRO A 104 54.20 14.21 -5.26
CA PRO A 104 53.20 13.51 -6.08
C PRO A 104 53.79 12.38 -6.96
N SER A 105 53.00 11.47 -7.47
CA SER A 105 53.27 10.92 -8.81
C SER A 105 52.08 10.09 -9.35
N SER A 106 51.83 10.31 -10.61
CA SER A 106 50.77 9.86 -11.52
C SER A 106 50.70 8.36 -11.81
N PRO A 107 49.85 7.90 -12.76
CA PRO A 107 48.68 7.07 -12.46
C PRO A 107 48.90 5.59 -12.83
N LYS A 108 48.29 4.69 -12.09
CA LYS A 108 48.11 3.30 -12.55
C LYS A 108 46.65 2.95 -12.61
N SER A 109 46.22 2.74 -13.83
CA SER A 109 45.05 2.04 -14.33
C SER A 109 44.43 1.03 -13.38
N THR A 110 43.23 1.33 -12.89
CA THR A 110 42.36 0.39 -12.14
C THR A 110 41.47 -0.33 -13.13
N THR A 111 41.84 -1.56 -13.48
CA THR A 111 40.99 -2.48 -14.25
C THR A 111 39.91 -3.04 -13.33
N ALA A 112 38.64 -2.84 -13.67
CA ALA A 112 37.47 -3.39 -13.02
C ALA A 112 37.49 -4.94 -12.96
N PRO A 113 36.88 -5.58 -11.94
CA PRO A 113 36.79 -7.04 -11.89
C PRO A 113 35.83 -7.57 -12.97
N ILE A 114 36.33 -8.43 -13.83
CA ILE A 114 35.54 -9.14 -14.85
C ILE A 114 34.78 -10.27 -14.17
N ALA A 115 33.46 -10.15 -14.10
CA ALA A 115 32.59 -11.25 -13.73
C ALA A 115 32.67 -12.37 -14.80
N ARG A 116 33.07 -13.57 -14.39
CA ARG A 116 33.07 -14.76 -15.26
C ARG A 116 31.67 -15.34 -15.33
N THR A 117 31.21 -15.65 -16.54
CA THR A 117 29.93 -16.34 -16.78
C THR A 117 29.96 -17.77 -16.21
N SER A 118 28.84 -18.18 -15.60
CA SER A 118 28.67 -19.52 -15.01
C SER A 118 28.81 -20.61 -16.08
N GLY A 119 29.87 -21.45 -15.94
CA GLY A 119 30.12 -22.59 -16.84
C GLY A 119 31.59 -22.80 -17.17
N GLU A 120 32.51 -21.90 -16.88
CA GLU A 120 33.95 -22.06 -17.14
C GLU A 120 34.65 -22.88 -16.06
N ARG A 121 35.47 -23.89 -16.46
CA ARG A 121 36.27 -24.68 -15.54
C ARG A 121 37.30 -23.81 -14.82
N ILE A 122 37.17 -23.69 -13.51
CA ILE A 122 38.10 -22.93 -12.67
C ILE A 122 39.36 -23.81 -12.43
N PHE A 123 40.49 -23.35 -12.94
CA PHE A 123 41.77 -23.98 -12.65
C PHE A 123 42.34 -23.47 -11.33
N ILE A 124 42.48 -24.36 -10.34
CA ILE A 124 42.95 -24.02 -8.99
C ILE A 124 43.88 -25.12 -8.50
N THR A 125 44.96 -24.74 -7.79
CA THR A 125 45.83 -25.72 -7.18
C THR A 125 45.18 -26.37 -5.96
N PRO A 126 45.51 -27.67 -5.62
CA PRO A 126 44.93 -28.36 -4.45
C PRO A 126 45.13 -27.60 -3.14
N VAL A 127 46.29 -26.97 -2.96
CA VAL A 127 46.63 -26.19 -1.76
C VAL A 127 45.81 -24.90 -1.72
N ALA A 128 45.63 -24.21 -2.85
CA ALA A 128 44.80 -22.98 -2.91
C ALA A 128 43.33 -23.31 -2.63
N ARG A 129 42.83 -24.46 -3.12
CA ARG A 129 41.44 -24.89 -2.89
C ARG A 129 41.20 -25.17 -1.40
N LYS A 130 42.13 -25.92 -0.74
CA LYS A 130 42.01 -26.18 0.69
C LYS A 130 42.02 -24.91 1.52
N MET A 131 42.90 -23.97 1.21
CA MET A 131 43.00 -22.67 1.89
C MET A 131 41.77 -21.78 1.64
N ALA A 132 41.20 -21.74 0.42
CA ALA A 132 39.98 -21.02 0.13
C ALA A 132 38.77 -21.56 0.91
N THR A 133 38.67 -22.91 1.01
CA THR A 133 37.65 -23.58 1.83
C THR A 133 37.82 -23.29 3.32
N GLU A 134 39.03 -23.34 3.84
CA GLU A 134 39.32 -23.04 5.27
C GLU A 134 39.00 -21.57 5.64
N LYS A 135 39.18 -20.63 4.70
CA LYS A 135 38.86 -19.20 4.87
C LYS A 135 37.45 -18.83 4.45
N GLY A 136 36.65 -19.76 3.95
CA GLY A 136 35.28 -19.49 3.49
C GLY A 136 35.18 -18.58 2.25
N TYR A 137 36.23 -18.56 1.41
CA TYR A 137 36.28 -17.71 0.22
C TYR A 137 35.68 -18.41 -0.99
N ASP A 138 34.82 -17.70 -1.73
CA ASP A 138 34.30 -18.19 -3.00
C ASP A 138 35.40 -18.15 -4.08
N ILE A 139 35.81 -19.31 -4.58
CA ILE A 139 36.86 -19.46 -5.58
C ILE A 139 36.55 -18.81 -6.93
N SER A 140 35.27 -18.56 -7.23
CA SER A 140 34.83 -17.89 -8.46
C SER A 140 35.21 -16.40 -8.49
N LEU A 141 35.38 -15.81 -7.32
CA LEU A 141 35.70 -14.38 -7.13
C LEU A 141 37.22 -14.12 -7.09
N ILE A 142 38.06 -15.17 -7.02
CA ILE A 142 39.51 -15.05 -6.93
C ILE A 142 40.11 -15.05 -8.33
N LYS A 143 40.82 -13.98 -8.69
CA LYS A 143 41.55 -13.90 -9.96
C LYS A 143 42.86 -14.69 -9.86
N GLY A 144 42.99 -15.80 -10.63
CA GLY A 144 44.25 -16.57 -10.70
C GLY A 144 45.31 -15.86 -11.46
N THR A 145 46.52 -15.79 -10.89
CA THR A 145 47.76 -15.23 -11.54
C THR A 145 48.70 -16.29 -12.11
N GLY A 146 48.41 -17.58 -11.90
CA GLY A 146 49.20 -18.69 -12.42
C GLY A 146 48.98 -18.93 -13.93
N GLY A 147 49.82 -19.81 -14.51
CA GLY A 147 49.72 -20.17 -15.92
C GLY A 147 48.32 -20.62 -16.30
N ASN A 148 47.79 -20.13 -17.41
CA ASN A 148 46.40 -20.32 -17.90
C ASN A 148 45.33 -19.83 -16.94
N GLY A 149 45.58 -18.77 -16.17
CA GLY A 149 44.60 -18.20 -15.24
C GLY A 149 44.36 -19.09 -13.97
N ARG A 150 45.31 -19.95 -13.64
CA ARG A 150 45.18 -20.86 -12.49
C ARG A 150 45.30 -20.11 -11.17
N ILE A 151 44.41 -20.38 -10.24
CA ILE A 151 44.43 -19.82 -8.88
C ILE A 151 45.51 -20.54 -8.07
N THR A 152 46.46 -19.76 -7.55
CA THR A 152 47.56 -20.23 -6.73
C THR A 152 47.35 -19.90 -5.25
N ARG A 153 48.21 -20.46 -4.38
CA ARG A 153 48.19 -20.15 -2.93
C ARG A 153 48.31 -18.62 -2.66
N ARG A 154 49.18 -17.93 -3.40
CA ARG A 154 49.39 -16.47 -3.26
C ARG A 154 48.12 -15.67 -3.58
N ASP A 155 47.34 -16.12 -4.56
CA ASP A 155 46.11 -15.45 -4.95
C ASP A 155 45.06 -15.52 -3.85
N VAL A 156 44.98 -16.64 -3.13
CA VAL A 156 44.08 -16.82 -1.99
C VAL A 156 44.58 -16.07 -0.74
N GLU A 157 45.91 -15.99 -0.54
CA GLU A 157 46.53 -15.24 0.56
C GLU A 157 46.37 -13.72 0.39
N SER A 158 46.48 -13.23 -0.86
CA SER A 158 46.32 -11.80 -1.19
C SER A 158 44.85 -11.40 -1.46
N TYR A 159 43.92 -12.36 -1.48
CA TYR A 159 42.53 -12.10 -1.68
C TYR A 159 41.95 -11.47 -0.40
N GLN A 160 41.60 -10.21 -0.47
CA GLN A 160 40.77 -9.55 0.53
C GLN A 160 39.32 -9.68 0.03
N PRO A 161 38.41 -10.36 0.77
CA PRO A 161 37.02 -10.26 0.45
C PRO A 161 36.65 -8.78 0.59
N SER A 162 36.49 -8.09 -0.54
CA SER A 162 35.70 -6.88 -0.52
C SER A 162 34.39 -7.33 0.09
N LEU A 163 34.00 -6.74 1.21
CA LEU A 163 32.60 -6.68 1.59
C LEU A 163 31.93 -6.07 0.34
N VAL A 164 31.44 -6.92 -0.55
CA VAL A 164 30.43 -6.53 -1.49
C VAL A 164 29.28 -6.22 -0.54
N ALA A 165 29.24 -4.94 -0.10
CA ALA A 165 27.99 -4.38 0.32
C ALA A 165 27.01 -4.88 -0.74
N ASP A 166 26.03 -5.65 -0.35
CA ASP A 166 24.87 -5.91 -1.19
C ASP A 166 24.68 -4.63 -1.97
N LYS A 167 24.69 -4.73 -3.33
CA LYS A 167 24.20 -3.64 -4.13
C LYS A 167 22.80 -3.44 -3.61
N VAL A 168 22.68 -2.56 -2.63
CA VAL A 168 21.44 -1.90 -2.34
C VAL A 168 21.06 -1.38 -3.72
N VAL A 169 20.04 -1.98 -4.30
CA VAL A 169 19.35 -1.42 -5.45
C VAL A 169 19.06 -0.01 -4.97
N GLU A 170 19.84 0.96 -5.45
CA GLU A 170 19.57 2.36 -5.13
C GLU A 170 18.11 2.56 -5.45
N PRO A 171 17.29 2.92 -4.47
CA PRO A 171 15.86 3.02 -4.72
C PRO A 171 15.68 3.98 -5.88
N LEU A 172 14.82 3.63 -6.83
CA LEU A 172 14.42 4.45 -7.98
C LEU A 172 14.18 5.94 -7.63
N THR A 173 13.95 6.23 -6.35
CA THR A 173 13.90 7.56 -5.75
C THR A 173 15.10 8.48 -6.06
N GLN A 174 16.32 7.95 -6.23
CA GLN A 174 17.46 8.81 -6.58
C GLN A 174 17.48 9.19 -8.07
N ALA A 175 17.02 8.31 -8.96
CA ALA A 175 16.88 8.63 -10.39
C ALA A 175 15.75 9.66 -10.61
N MET A 176 14.71 9.64 -9.76
CA MET A 176 13.62 10.62 -9.82
C MET A 176 14.04 12.02 -9.33
N ALA A 177 15.00 12.14 -8.39
CA ALA A 177 15.53 13.41 -7.91
C ALA A 177 16.33 14.19 -8.99
N THR A 178 16.68 13.55 -10.11
CA THR A 178 17.45 14.19 -11.21
C THR A 178 16.60 14.87 -12.27
N GLY A 179 15.28 14.91 -12.13
CA GLY A 179 14.37 15.50 -13.13
C GLY A 179 14.34 14.75 -14.48
N GLN A 180 14.93 13.56 -14.56
CA GLN A 180 15.06 12.79 -15.79
C GLN A 180 13.70 12.29 -16.30
N TYR A 181 12.69 12.17 -15.43
CA TYR A 181 11.35 11.69 -15.75
C TYR A 181 10.26 12.75 -15.58
N GLY A 182 10.63 14.05 -15.44
CA GLY A 182 9.73 15.17 -15.25
C GLY A 182 9.45 15.46 -13.75
N GLU A 183 8.39 16.23 -13.50
CA GLU A 183 7.94 16.54 -12.13
C GLU A 183 7.39 15.29 -11.44
N GLY A 184 7.69 15.13 -10.13
CA GLY A 184 7.20 14.02 -9.33
C GLY A 184 5.68 14.06 -9.12
N LEU A 185 5.11 12.93 -8.69
CA LEU A 185 3.70 12.88 -8.30
C LEU A 185 3.48 13.67 -6.99
N GLU A 186 2.40 14.46 -6.94
CA GLU A 186 2.02 15.25 -5.78
C GLU A 186 0.63 14.89 -5.26
N GLY A 187 0.34 15.32 -4.02
CA GLY A 187 -0.97 15.20 -3.41
C GLY A 187 -1.54 13.78 -3.37
N MET A 188 -2.83 13.67 -3.66
CA MET A 188 -3.57 12.39 -3.61
C MET A 188 -2.96 11.33 -4.54
N ARG A 189 -2.46 11.70 -5.72
CA ARG A 189 -1.87 10.76 -6.69
C ARG A 189 -0.62 10.07 -6.14
N LYS A 190 0.22 10.79 -5.38
CA LYS A 190 1.40 10.23 -4.71
C LYS A 190 1.00 9.17 -3.68
N ILE A 191 0.02 9.50 -2.84
CA ILE A 191 -0.50 8.59 -1.80
C ILE A 191 -1.08 7.32 -2.44
N ILE A 192 -1.86 7.46 -3.53
CA ILE A 192 -2.41 6.30 -4.25
C ILE A 192 -1.29 5.42 -4.81
N ALA A 193 -0.25 6.03 -5.43
CA ALA A 193 0.87 5.29 -6.00
C ALA A 193 1.62 4.49 -4.93
N GLU A 194 1.92 5.11 -3.79
CA GLU A 194 2.58 4.45 -2.65
C GLU A 194 1.74 3.31 -2.08
N ARG A 195 0.44 3.51 -1.89
CA ARG A 195 -0.48 2.47 -1.39
C ARG A 195 -0.58 1.28 -2.34
N MET A 196 -0.70 1.53 -3.65
CA MET A 196 -0.79 0.45 -4.65
C MET A 196 0.51 -0.35 -4.72
N MET A 197 1.67 0.32 -4.71
CA MET A 197 2.97 -0.37 -4.70
C MET A 197 3.20 -1.15 -3.40
N ASN A 198 2.85 -0.56 -2.25
CA ASN A 198 2.93 -1.26 -0.96
C ASN A 198 2.03 -2.50 -0.94
N SER A 199 0.80 -2.42 -1.46
CA SER A 199 -0.10 -3.57 -1.58
C SER A 199 0.51 -4.68 -2.43
N LEU A 200 1.07 -4.36 -3.60
CA LEU A 200 1.69 -5.35 -4.50
C LEU A 200 2.95 -5.98 -3.90
N HIS A 201 3.77 -5.22 -3.16
CA HIS A 201 5.00 -5.73 -2.56
C HIS A 201 4.75 -6.54 -1.28
N SER A 202 3.66 -6.26 -0.57
CA SER A 202 3.35 -6.94 0.71
C SER A 202 2.44 -8.15 0.58
N SER A 203 1.90 -8.43 -0.61
CA SER A 203 0.92 -9.51 -0.84
C SER A 203 1.24 -10.34 -2.07
N ALA A 204 0.96 -11.65 -2.01
CA ALA A 204 1.08 -12.59 -3.12
C ALA A 204 -0.26 -12.68 -3.87
N GLN A 205 -0.57 -11.65 -4.67
CA GLN A 205 -1.89 -11.52 -5.29
C GLN A 205 -2.11 -12.52 -6.41
N VAL A 206 -3.21 -13.25 -6.33
CA VAL A 206 -3.73 -14.14 -7.39
C VAL A 206 -5.14 -13.73 -7.72
N THR A 207 -5.53 -13.79 -9.01
CA THR A 207 -6.89 -13.45 -9.45
C THR A 207 -7.55 -14.65 -10.12
N LEU A 208 -8.77 -14.98 -9.67
CA LEU A 208 -9.65 -15.96 -10.30
C LEU A 208 -10.78 -15.24 -11.03
N HIS A 209 -11.11 -15.75 -12.22
CA HIS A 209 -12.21 -15.23 -13.02
C HIS A 209 -13.33 -16.23 -13.16
N ARG A 210 -14.57 -15.75 -13.02
CA ARG A 210 -15.77 -16.54 -13.26
C ARG A 210 -16.90 -15.62 -13.77
N LYS A 211 -17.85 -16.15 -14.51
CA LYS A 211 -19.06 -15.44 -14.91
C LYS A 211 -20.28 -16.04 -14.21
N ALA A 212 -21.23 -15.21 -13.83
CA ALA A 212 -22.53 -15.59 -13.29
C ALA A 212 -23.61 -15.40 -14.37
N ASP A 213 -24.52 -16.36 -14.53
CA ASP A 213 -25.72 -16.21 -15.36
C ASP A 213 -26.76 -15.36 -14.61
N LEU A 214 -27.08 -14.19 -15.14
CA LEU A 214 -28.02 -13.27 -14.50
C LEU A 214 -29.49 -13.49 -14.95
N THR A 215 -29.79 -14.50 -15.76
CA THR A 215 -31.11 -14.68 -16.35
C THR A 215 -32.20 -14.71 -15.27
N GLU A 216 -32.05 -15.54 -14.24
CA GLU A 216 -33.00 -15.64 -13.14
C GLU A 216 -33.00 -14.40 -12.24
N LEU A 217 -31.81 -13.79 -12.01
CA LEU A 217 -31.73 -12.55 -11.24
C LEU A 217 -32.49 -11.40 -11.88
N LEU A 218 -32.41 -11.27 -13.20
CA LEU A 218 -33.12 -10.23 -13.94
C LEU A 218 -34.64 -10.46 -13.96
N LYS A 219 -35.11 -11.73 -14.06
CA LYS A 219 -36.53 -12.09 -13.90
C LYS A 219 -37.01 -11.75 -12.49
N PHE A 220 -36.32 -12.21 -11.47
CA PHE A 220 -36.60 -11.93 -10.06
C PHE A 220 -36.73 -10.42 -9.80
N ARG A 221 -35.77 -9.64 -10.30
CA ARG A 221 -35.75 -8.17 -10.19
C ARG A 221 -36.97 -7.54 -10.83
N LYS A 222 -37.33 -8.02 -12.02
CA LYS A 222 -38.54 -7.53 -12.77
C LYS A 222 -39.84 -7.85 -12.03
N GLU A 223 -39.94 -9.04 -11.48
CA GLU A 223 -41.12 -9.47 -10.70
C GLU A 223 -41.26 -8.69 -9.41
N LEU A 224 -40.18 -8.52 -8.65
CA LEU A 224 -40.19 -7.74 -7.41
C LEU A 224 -40.56 -6.28 -7.68
N LYS A 225 -40.01 -5.66 -8.72
CA LYS A 225 -40.40 -4.30 -9.10
C LYS A 225 -41.87 -4.14 -9.41
N ALA A 226 -42.50 -5.16 -10.00
CA ALA A 226 -43.92 -5.14 -10.32
C ALA A 226 -44.82 -5.33 -9.09
N LYS A 227 -44.31 -6.00 -8.04
CA LYS A 227 -45.06 -6.33 -6.81
C LYS A 227 -44.89 -5.30 -5.70
N VAL A 228 -43.77 -4.57 -5.69
CA VAL A 228 -43.47 -3.58 -4.66
C VAL A 228 -44.16 -2.26 -5.02
N HIS A 229 -45.06 -1.81 -4.15
CA HIS A 229 -45.78 -0.55 -4.33
C HIS A 229 -45.02 0.70 -3.86
N THR A 230 -43.90 0.49 -3.14
CA THR A 230 -43.04 1.60 -2.67
C THR A 230 -42.08 2.01 -3.79
N PRO A 231 -41.83 3.31 -4.03
CA PRO A 231 -40.85 3.74 -5.02
C PRO A 231 -39.47 3.18 -4.68
N LEU A 232 -38.87 2.42 -5.60
CA LEU A 232 -37.51 1.87 -5.46
C LEU A 232 -36.51 2.82 -6.12
N GLU A 233 -36.31 4.00 -5.50
CA GLU A 233 -35.51 5.10 -6.06
C GLU A 233 -34.01 5.02 -5.67
N ASN A 234 -33.69 4.24 -4.64
CA ASN A 234 -32.33 4.21 -4.06
C ASN A 234 -31.48 3.04 -4.55
N GLY A 235 -31.89 2.36 -5.62
CA GLY A 235 -31.13 1.25 -6.18
C GLY A 235 -31.24 -0.06 -5.38
N GLU A 236 -32.31 -0.22 -4.59
CA GLU A 236 -32.59 -1.37 -3.73
C GLU A 236 -32.53 -2.71 -4.50
N LEU A 237 -33.01 -2.70 -5.73
CA LEU A 237 -32.91 -3.83 -6.65
C LEU A 237 -31.85 -3.61 -7.75
N GLY A 238 -30.83 -2.81 -7.50
CA GLY A 238 -29.69 -2.66 -8.40
C GLY A 238 -28.85 -3.94 -8.44
N ILE A 239 -28.23 -4.23 -9.58
CA ILE A 239 -27.31 -5.39 -9.70
C ILE A 239 -26.20 -5.29 -8.65
N THR A 240 -25.64 -4.09 -8.42
CA THR A 240 -24.62 -3.87 -7.40
C THR A 240 -25.13 -4.20 -6.01
N THR A 241 -26.36 -3.82 -5.66
CA THR A 241 -26.96 -4.11 -4.35
C THR A 241 -27.15 -5.61 -4.15
N LEU A 242 -27.70 -6.29 -5.14
CA LEU A 242 -27.92 -7.74 -5.11
C LEU A 242 -26.58 -8.50 -5.05
N LEU A 243 -25.59 -8.07 -5.82
CA LEU A 243 -24.23 -8.62 -5.76
C LEU A 243 -23.59 -8.39 -4.38
N THR A 244 -23.69 -7.18 -3.82
CA THR A 244 -23.15 -6.89 -2.49
C THR A 244 -23.81 -7.78 -1.43
N LYS A 245 -25.11 -8.02 -1.54
CA LYS A 245 -25.82 -8.96 -0.67
C LYS A 245 -25.33 -10.40 -0.84
N ALA A 246 -25.10 -10.85 -2.08
CA ALA A 246 -24.52 -12.16 -2.36
C ALA A 246 -23.13 -12.31 -1.75
N VAL A 247 -22.28 -11.29 -1.90
CA VAL A 247 -20.93 -11.25 -1.30
C VAL A 247 -21.00 -11.32 0.21
N THR A 248 -21.85 -10.51 0.86
CA THR A 248 -21.97 -10.52 2.33
C THR A 248 -22.44 -11.88 2.87
N LYS A 249 -23.33 -12.56 2.15
CA LYS A 249 -23.73 -13.93 2.50
C LYS A 249 -22.60 -14.93 2.32
N ALA A 250 -21.89 -14.87 1.20
CA ALA A 250 -20.77 -15.75 0.94
C ALA A 250 -19.61 -15.54 1.95
N LEU A 251 -19.34 -14.30 2.38
CA LEU A 251 -18.32 -14.01 3.41
C LEU A 251 -18.66 -14.62 4.77
N ARG A 252 -19.93 -14.86 5.10
CA ARG A 252 -20.32 -15.60 6.31
C ARG A 252 -19.96 -17.08 6.23
N ASP A 253 -20.08 -17.68 5.02
CA ASP A 253 -19.69 -19.07 4.77
C ASP A 253 -18.17 -19.24 4.69
N PHE A 254 -17.45 -18.17 4.27
CA PHE A 254 -16.00 -18.15 4.09
C PHE A 254 -15.33 -17.03 4.88
N PRO A 255 -15.34 -17.09 6.23
CA PRO A 255 -14.86 -15.98 7.07
C PRO A 255 -13.38 -15.64 6.89
N ALA A 256 -12.56 -16.57 6.39
CA ALA A 256 -11.15 -16.32 6.11
C ALA A 256 -10.92 -15.22 5.06
N LEU A 257 -11.88 -14.98 4.15
CA LEU A 257 -11.82 -13.89 3.19
C LEU A 257 -12.32 -12.55 3.75
N ASN A 258 -13.03 -12.56 4.89
CA ASN A 258 -13.45 -11.35 5.62
C ASN A 258 -12.40 -10.98 6.66
N ALA A 259 -11.21 -10.65 6.21
CA ALA A 259 -10.05 -10.55 7.08
C ALA A 259 -9.05 -9.48 6.64
N TRP A 260 -8.18 -9.12 7.57
CA TRP A 260 -6.98 -8.33 7.31
C TRP A 260 -5.74 -9.20 7.49
N TYR A 261 -4.72 -8.93 6.68
CA TYR A 261 -3.41 -9.53 6.83
C TYR A 261 -2.31 -8.46 6.82
N GLY A 262 -1.42 -8.55 7.80
CA GLY A 262 -0.27 -7.67 7.91
C GLY A 262 0.61 -8.06 9.10
N GLY A 263 1.94 -7.87 8.98
CA GLY A 263 2.89 -8.21 10.04
C GLY A 263 2.86 -9.69 10.47
N GLY A 264 2.48 -10.61 9.57
CA GLY A 264 2.35 -12.03 9.86
C GLY A 264 1.06 -12.42 10.62
N ILE A 265 0.12 -11.49 10.80
CA ILE A 265 -1.12 -11.74 11.54
C ILE A 265 -2.30 -11.75 10.56
N HIS A 266 -3.01 -12.87 10.46
CA HIS A 266 -4.28 -13.01 9.75
C HIS A 266 -5.44 -12.79 10.74
N LYS A 267 -6.07 -11.61 10.67
CA LYS A 267 -7.15 -11.20 11.57
C LYS A 267 -8.50 -11.30 10.87
N ILE A 268 -9.28 -12.33 11.21
CA ILE A 268 -10.65 -12.52 10.74
C ILE A 268 -11.57 -11.56 11.50
N HIS A 269 -12.51 -10.92 10.78
CA HIS A 269 -13.51 -10.01 11.35
C HIS A 269 -14.88 -10.69 11.46
N GLU A 270 -15.56 -10.49 12.57
CA GLU A 270 -16.93 -10.99 12.79
C GLU A 270 -17.95 -10.20 11.98
N ARG A 271 -17.69 -8.89 11.80
CA ARG A 271 -18.54 -7.99 11.03
C ARG A 271 -18.04 -7.87 9.62
N ILE A 272 -18.97 -7.65 8.70
CA ILE A 272 -18.65 -7.47 7.30
C ILE A 272 -18.84 -6.00 6.94
N HIS A 273 -17.71 -5.34 6.66
CA HIS A 273 -17.67 -3.95 6.22
C HIS A 273 -17.20 -3.91 4.76
N ILE A 274 -18.09 -3.49 3.86
CA ILE A 274 -17.81 -3.52 2.42
C ILE A 274 -17.26 -2.18 1.96
N GLY A 275 -16.02 -2.19 1.46
CA GLY A 275 -15.43 -1.08 0.72
C GLY A 275 -16.00 -1.03 -0.71
N MET A 276 -16.53 0.12 -1.12
CA MET A 276 -17.08 0.30 -2.46
C MET A 276 -16.22 1.27 -3.27
N ALA A 277 -15.38 0.76 -4.17
CA ALA A 277 -14.51 1.62 -4.97
C ALA A 277 -15.34 2.62 -5.79
N THR A 278 -15.08 3.90 -5.56
CA THR A 278 -15.80 5.02 -6.17
C THR A 278 -14.82 5.94 -6.87
N ALA A 279 -15.00 6.09 -8.20
CA ALA A 279 -14.19 7.00 -8.99
C ALA A 279 -14.55 8.46 -8.68
N LEU A 280 -13.53 9.30 -8.56
CA LEU A 280 -13.56 10.75 -8.50
C LEU A 280 -12.85 11.33 -9.73
N ASP A 281 -13.02 12.60 -9.99
CA ASP A 281 -12.34 13.28 -11.11
C ASP A 281 -10.81 13.20 -10.97
N ASP A 282 -10.29 13.33 -9.74
CA ASP A 282 -8.85 13.34 -9.45
C ASP A 282 -8.29 11.99 -8.95
N GLY A 283 -9.12 10.94 -8.88
CA GLY A 283 -8.64 9.65 -8.38
C GLY A 283 -9.73 8.65 -8.03
N LEU A 284 -9.41 7.79 -7.05
CA LEU A 284 -10.31 6.76 -6.56
C LEU A 284 -10.30 6.76 -5.04
N VAL A 285 -11.49 6.64 -4.45
CA VAL A 285 -11.66 6.43 -3.01
C VAL A 285 -12.47 5.17 -2.76
N VAL A 286 -12.30 4.58 -1.57
CA VAL A 286 -13.00 3.35 -1.17
C VAL A 286 -13.83 3.62 0.09
N PRO A 287 -15.00 4.29 -0.06
CA PRO A 287 -15.91 4.47 1.06
C PRO A 287 -16.46 3.14 1.57
N VAL A 288 -16.75 3.08 2.87
CA VAL A 288 -17.09 1.86 3.61
C VAL A 288 -18.56 1.84 4.00
N ILE A 289 -19.23 0.73 3.69
CA ILE A 289 -20.55 0.39 4.17
C ILE A 289 -20.37 -0.51 5.38
N GLN A 290 -20.57 0.04 6.57
CA GLN A 290 -20.41 -0.67 7.82
C GLN A 290 -21.57 -1.66 8.06
N ASP A 291 -21.27 -2.82 8.68
CA ASP A 291 -22.24 -3.86 9.06
C ASP A 291 -23.18 -4.30 7.90
N ALA A 292 -22.65 -4.37 6.69
CA ALA A 292 -23.40 -4.71 5.47
C ALA A 292 -24.12 -6.06 5.56
N ASP A 293 -23.63 -6.97 6.39
CA ASP A 293 -24.21 -8.28 6.65
C ASP A 293 -25.56 -8.22 7.39
N ARG A 294 -25.84 -7.15 8.13
CA ARG A 294 -27.09 -6.95 8.89
C ARG A 294 -28.14 -6.16 8.13
N MET A 295 -27.75 -5.51 7.04
CA MET A 295 -28.64 -4.65 6.27
C MET A 295 -29.65 -5.47 5.46
N THR A 296 -30.87 -4.95 5.39
CA THR A 296 -31.86 -5.39 4.39
C THR A 296 -31.40 -4.95 3.00
N LEU A 297 -32.03 -5.47 1.94
CA LEU A 297 -31.74 -5.01 0.58
C LEU A 297 -32.06 -3.51 0.39
N ALA A 298 -33.09 -3.00 1.06
CA ALA A 298 -33.46 -1.59 1.03
C ALA A 298 -32.39 -0.72 1.68
N ASP A 299 -31.98 -1.05 2.92
CA ASP A 299 -30.94 -0.31 3.63
C ASP A 299 -29.60 -0.35 2.91
N LEU A 300 -29.25 -1.51 2.36
CA LEU A 300 -28.00 -1.71 1.61
C LEU A 300 -27.97 -0.86 0.34
N GLY A 301 -29.06 -0.86 -0.44
CA GLY A 301 -29.15 -0.03 -1.65
C GLY A 301 -29.06 1.45 -1.36
N GLN A 302 -29.78 1.90 -0.33
CA GLN A 302 -29.71 3.29 0.14
C GLN A 302 -28.31 3.66 0.63
N SER A 303 -27.67 2.81 1.41
CA SER A 303 -26.32 3.04 1.94
C SER A 303 -25.30 3.14 0.80
N ILE A 304 -25.32 2.20 -0.17
CA ILE A 304 -24.43 2.24 -1.34
C ILE A 304 -24.56 3.57 -2.08
N LYS A 305 -25.81 3.98 -2.37
CA LYS A 305 -26.07 5.24 -3.10
C LYS A 305 -25.64 6.46 -2.32
N THR A 306 -25.96 6.51 -1.03
CA THR A 306 -25.63 7.64 -0.14
C THR A 306 -24.13 7.82 -0.01
N VAL A 307 -23.43 6.76 0.35
CA VAL A 307 -21.99 6.76 0.58
C VAL A 307 -21.22 7.14 -0.69
N ALA A 308 -21.60 6.56 -1.85
CA ALA A 308 -20.99 6.91 -3.13
C ALA A 308 -21.22 8.37 -3.54
N ASN A 309 -22.44 8.90 -3.31
CA ASN A 309 -22.76 10.30 -3.62
C ASN A 309 -22.04 11.28 -2.70
N GLN A 310 -21.96 10.97 -1.40
CA GLN A 310 -21.22 11.80 -0.44
C GLN A 310 -19.73 11.80 -0.73
N ALA A 311 -19.16 10.64 -1.10
CA ALA A 311 -17.77 10.54 -1.51
C ALA A 311 -17.46 11.42 -2.72
N ARG A 312 -18.31 11.37 -3.79
CA ARG A 312 -18.14 12.23 -4.97
C ARG A 312 -18.25 13.72 -4.66
N LYS A 313 -19.06 14.10 -3.67
CA LYS A 313 -19.23 15.49 -3.23
C LYS A 313 -18.19 15.95 -2.20
N GLY A 314 -17.31 15.05 -1.74
CA GLY A 314 -16.35 15.35 -0.67
C GLY A 314 -16.98 15.63 0.70
N THR A 315 -18.22 15.16 0.93
CA THR A 315 -18.99 15.39 2.17
C THR A 315 -19.10 14.15 3.04
N LEU A 316 -18.44 13.05 2.65
CA LEU A 316 -18.45 11.81 3.44
C LEU A 316 -17.57 12.00 4.68
N ALA A 317 -18.05 11.50 5.83
CA ALA A 317 -17.30 11.53 7.07
C ALA A 317 -15.98 10.74 6.95
N SER A 318 -14.91 11.25 7.54
CA SER A 318 -13.54 10.73 7.37
C SER A 318 -13.35 9.28 7.87
N ASP A 319 -14.10 8.89 8.89
CA ASP A 319 -14.10 7.53 9.45
C ASP A 319 -14.65 6.48 8.47
N LEU A 320 -15.49 6.89 7.52
CA LEU A 320 -16.06 6.02 6.48
C LEU A 320 -15.11 5.78 5.28
N TYR A 321 -13.89 6.31 5.29
CA TYR A 321 -12.86 6.00 4.28
C TYR A 321 -11.89 4.90 4.72
N SER A 322 -12.15 4.25 5.87
CA SER A 322 -11.29 3.20 6.41
C SER A 322 -12.09 2.14 7.16
N GLY A 323 -11.49 0.97 7.35
CA GLY A 323 -12.11 -0.09 8.15
C GLY A 323 -12.92 -1.11 7.33
N SER A 324 -12.86 -1.08 6.00
CA SER A 324 -13.42 -2.15 5.16
C SER A 324 -12.69 -3.47 5.41
N THR A 325 -13.44 -4.57 5.36
CA THR A 325 -12.92 -5.94 5.54
C THR A 325 -12.88 -6.71 4.24
N PHE A 326 -13.59 -6.22 3.23
CA PHE A 326 -13.63 -6.73 1.87
C PHE A 326 -14.06 -5.61 0.92
N SER A 327 -13.41 -5.48 -0.23
CA SER A 327 -13.72 -4.44 -1.21
C SER A 327 -14.40 -4.97 -2.46
N ILE A 328 -15.28 -4.14 -3.05
CA ILE A 328 -15.89 -4.37 -4.35
C ILE A 328 -15.54 -3.20 -5.27
N THR A 329 -15.05 -3.49 -6.47
CA THR A 329 -14.74 -2.49 -7.50
C THR A 329 -15.46 -2.83 -8.79
N ASN A 330 -16.12 -1.86 -9.43
CA ASN A 330 -16.95 -2.07 -10.61
C ASN A 330 -16.44 -1.25 -11.79
N LEU A 331 -16.02 -1.93 -12.86
CA LEU A 331 -15.61 -1.38 -14.14
C LEU A 331 -16.55 -1.74 -15.29
N GLY A 332 -17.76 -2.19 -14.97
CA GLY A 332 -18.78 -2.54 -15.97
C GLY A 332 -19.27 -1.34 -16.78
N GLY A 333 -19.29 -0.12 -16.20
CA GLY A 333 -19.69 1.10 -16.91
C GLY A 333 -18.83 1.39 -18.16
N PRO A 334 -17.50 1.35 -18.08
CA PRO A 334 -16.61 1.47 -19.25
C PRO A 334 -16.59 0.27 -20.19
N GLY A 335 -17.31 -0.81 -19.91
CA GLY A 335 -17.37 -1.99 -20.77
C GLY A 335 -16.25 -3.02 -20.55
N VAL A 336 -15.49 -2.92 -19.47
CA VAL A 336 -14.44 -3.90 -19.12
C VAL A 336 -15.10 -5.21 -18.70
N GLU A 337 -14.67 -6.33 -19.29
CA GLU A 337 -15.19 -7.66 -18.93
C GLU A 337 -14.48 -8.22 -17.69
N TYR A 338 -13.18 -8.43 -17.80
CA TYR A 338 -12.35 -8.95 -16.72
C TYR A 338 -11.13 -8.05 -16.48
N PHE A 339 -10.71 -7.98 -15.26
CA PHE A 339 -9.49 -7.26 -14.86
C PHE A 339 -8.95 -7.83 -13.55
N THR A 340 -7.75 -7.46 -13.17
CA THR A 340 -7.09 -7.90 -11.96
C THR A 340 -7.06 -6.76 -10.95
N PRO A 341 -8.07 -6.61 -10.07
CA PRO A 341 -8.05 -5.56 -9.05
C PRO A 341 -6.91 -5.79 -8.06
N ILE A 342 -6.22 -4.70 -7.69
CA ILE A 342 -5.19 -4.73 -6.66
C ILE A 342 -5.88 -4.67 -5.29
N LEU A 343 -5.38 -5.43 -4.32
CA LEU A 343 -5.92 -5.48 -2.96
C LEU A 343 -5.86 -4.10 -2.29
N ASN A 344 -6.92 -3.75 -1.58
CA ASN A 344 -6.96 -2.58 -0.71
C ASN A 344 -6.39 -2.96 0.67
N SER A 345 -5.07 -2.99 0.79
CA SER A 345 -4.41 -3.40 2.04
C SER A 345 -4.95 -2.63 3.25
N PRO A 346 -5.18 -3.29 4.39
CA PRO A 346 -4.77 -4.65 4.76
C PRO A 346 -5.76 -5.78 4.41
N GLU A 347 -6.79 -5.53 3.59
CA GLU A 347 -7.77 -6.55 3.19
C GLU A 347 -7.10 -7.70 2.43
N VAL A 348 -7.58 -8.93 2.66
CA VAL A 348 -7.03 -10.14 2.01
C VAL A 348 -7.69 -10.48 0.68
N ALA A 349 -8.82 -9.83 0.34
CA ALA A 349 -9.52 -10.10 -0.91
C ALA A 349 -10.33 -8.89 -1.41
N ILE A 350 -10.48 -8.80 -2.73
CA ILE A 350 -11.26 -7.79 -3.45
C ILE A 350 -11.97 -8.42 -4.63
N LEU A 351 -13.23 -8.04 -4.87
CA LEU A 351 -14.03 -8.50 -6.00
C LEU A 351 -14.14 -7.41 -7.07
N GLY A 352 -13.61 -7.69 -8.26
CA GLY A 352 -13.83 -6.90 -9.46
C GLY A 352 -15.11 -7.34 -10.18
N VAL A 353 -15.89 -6.37 -10.66
CA VAL A 353 -17.16 -6.57 -11.37
C VAL A 353 -17.03 -5.98 -12.76
N GLY A 354 -17.26 -6.81 -13.78
CA GLY A 354 -17.19 -6.40 -15.17
C GLY A 354 -18.56 -5.98 -15.75
N ALA A 355 -18.52 -5.63 -17.03
CA ALA A 355 -19.73 -5.30 -17.80
C ALA A 355 -20.57 -6.55 -18.07
N THR A 356 -21.88 -6.44 -17.89
CA THR A 356 -22.80 -7.52 -18.29
C THR A 356 -22.69 -7.80 -19.78
N GLN A 357 -22.49 -9.06 -20.14
CA GLN A 357 -22.29 -9.54 -21.49
C GLN A 357 -23.47 -10.39 -21.93
N GLN A 358 -23.98 -10.16 -23.15
CA GLN A 358 -24.96 -11.01 -23.77
C GLN A 358 -24.29 -12.08 -24.62
N ALA A 359 -24.65 -13.33 -24.40
CA ALA A 359 -24.12 -14.46 -25.17
C ALA A 359 -25.22 -15.45 -25.51
N LEU A 360 -25.04 -16.15 -26.63
CA LEU A 360 -25.90 -17.28 -27.00
C LEU A 360 -25.41 -18.51 -26.21
N ALA A 361 -26.36 -19.22 -25.62
CA ALA A 361 -26.14 -20.47 -24.91
C ALA A 361 -27.26 -21.50 -25.27
N PHE A 362 -27.02 -22.76 -24.98
CA PHE A 362 -28.05 -23.78 -25.05
C PHE A 362 -28.80 -23.88 -23.72
N ASN A 363 -30.13 -23.98 -23.78
CA ASN A 363 -30.94 -24.35 -22.62
C ASN A 363 -30.92 -25.89 -22.41
N GLU A 364 -31.62 -26.39 -21.40
CA GLU A 364 -31.68 -27.82 -21.08
C GLU A 364 -32.32 -28.64 -22.19
N GLU A 365 -33.19 -28.04 -22.99
CA GLU A 365 -33.88 -28.64 -24.16
C GLU A 365 -32.97 -28.62 -25.42
N GLY A 366 -31.79 -28.03 -25.37
CA GLY A 366 -30.86 -27.92 -26.50
C GLY A 366 -31.19 -26.78 -27.48
N GLU A 367 -32.10 -25.87 -27.13
CA GLU A 367 -32.42 -24.69 -27.93
C GLU A 367 -31.46 -23.56 -27.68
N VAL A 368 -31.19 -22.73 -28.70
CA VAL A 368 -30.33 -21.55 -28.56
C VAL A 368 -31.10 -20.42 -27.87
N VAL A 369 -30.62 -20.01 -26.72
CA VAL A 369 -31.20 -18.91 -25.94
C VAL A 369 -30.16 -17.83 -25.71
N GLN A 370 -30.60 -16.58 -25.55
CA GLN A 370 -29.74 -15.47 -25.13
C GLN A 370 -29.71 -15.43 -23.63
N LYS A 371 -28.49 -15.34 -23.07
CA LYS A 371 -28.24 -15.20 -21.64
C LYS A 371 -27.40 -13.96 -21.35
N ASP A 372 -27.65 -13.37 -20.19
CA ASP A 372 -26.85 -12.24 -19.66
C ASP A 372 -25.88 -12.77 -18.63
N TYR A 373 -24.58 -12.52 -18.85
CA TYR A 373 -23.52 -12.94 -17.95
C TYR A 373 -22.84 -11.75 -17.27
N LEU A 374 -22.58 -11.87 -15.98
CA LEU A 374 -21.80 -10.91 -15.20
C LEU A 374 -20.40 -11.47 -14.95
N PRO A 375 -19.36 -10.89 -15.57
CA PRO A 375 -17.98 -11.27 -15.28
C PRO A 375 -17.57 -10.81 -13.88
N LEU A 376 -16.92 -11.69 -13.14
CA LEU A 376 -16.42 -11.48 -11.80
C LEU A 376 -14.94 -11.85 -11.73
N SER A 377 -14.16 -11.04 -11.04
CA SER A 377 -12.70 -11.20 -10.86
C SER A 377 -12.38 -11.09 -9.39
N LEU A 378 -12.03 -12.19 -8.73
CA LEU A 378 -11.65 -12.22 -7.33
C LEU A 378 -10.12 -12.21 -7.22
N SER A 379 -9.54 -11.11 -6.72
CA SER A 379 -8.14 -11.09 -6.29
C SER A 379 -8.04 -11.35 -4.79
N PHE A 380 -7.05 -12.14 -4.39
CA PHE A 380 -6.82 -12.50 -2.99
C PHE A 380 -5.32 -12.67 -2.71
N ASP A 381 -4.96 -12.56 -1.43
CA ASP A 381 -3.59 -12.77 -0.98
C ASP A 381 -3.30 -14.25 -0.73
N HIS A 382 -2.50 -14.85 -1.61
CA HIS A 382 -2.15 -16.27 -1.54
C HIS A 382 -1.21 -16.63 -0.37
N GLN A 383 -0.81 -15.64 0.43
CA GLN A 383 -0.08 -15.92 1.67
C GLN A 383 -0.99 -16.53 2.75
N VAL A 384 -2.30 -16.21 2.70
CA VAL A 384 -3.27 -16.61 3.74
C VAL A 384 -4.53 -17.28 3.21
N ILE A 385 -4.80 -17.18 1.91
CA ILE A 385 -5.95 -17.80 1.24
C ILE A 385 -5.43 -18.69 0.10
N ASP A 386 -5.80 -19.97 0.13
CA ASP A 386 -5.48 -20.92 -0.95
C ASP A 386 -6.47 -20.81 -2.12
N GLY A 387 -6.06 -21.29 -3.29
CA GLY A 387 -6.85 -21.23 -4.51
C GLY A 387 -8.20 -21.93 -4.43
N LEU A 388 -8.31 -23.09 -3.73
CA LEU A 388 -9.56 -23.83 -3.61
C LEU A 388 -10.60 -23.08 -2.76
N PRO A 389 -10.33 -22.60 -1.54
CA PRO A 389 -11.27 -21.78 -0.77
C PRO A 389 -11.71 -20.51 -1.51
N ALA A 390 -10.78 -19.84 -2.22
CA ALA A 390 -11.10 -18.68 -3.04
C ALA A 390 -12.06 -19.01 -4.19
N ALA A 391 -11.83 -20.14 -4.87
CA ALA A 391 -12.70 -20.63 -5.95
C ALA A 391 -14.09 -21.04 -5.44
N GLU A 392 -14.16 -21.68 -4.28
CA GLU A 392 -15.42 -22.05 -3.62
C GLU A 392 -16.22 -20.83 -3.18
N PHE A 393 -15.54 -19.82 -2.60
CA PHE A 393 -16.16 -18.52 -2.29
C PHE A 393 -16.76 -17.88 -3.55
N LEU A 394 -15.97 -17.77 -4.62
CA LEU A 394 -16.46 -17.19 -5.88
C LEU A 394 -17.62 -18.00 -6.47
N ALA A 395 -17.57 -19.34 -6.37
CA ALA A 395 -18.67 -20.20 -6.76
C ALA A 395 -19.92 -19.96 -5.93
N ARG A 396 -19.77 -19.71 -4.62
CA ARG A 396 -20.88 -19.39 -3.72
C ARG A 396 -21.52 -18.05 -4.07
N VAL A 397 -20.72 -17.01 -4.35
CA VAL A 397 -21.24 -15.73 -4.84
C VAL A 397 -22.04 -15.91 -6.13
N VAL A 398 -21.52 -16.69 -7.09
CA VAL A 398 -22.20 -17.00 -8.35
C VAL A 398 -23.51 -17.73 -8.08
N SER A 399 -23.55 -18.74 -7.22
CA SER A 399 -24.79 -19.48 -6.90
C SER A 399 -25.90 -18.58 -6.31
N TYR A 400 -25.53 -17.59 -5.48
CA TYR A 400 -26.49 -16.61 -4.97
C TYR A 400 -27.02 -15.65 -6.05
N LEU A 401 -26.25 -15.40 -7.11
CA LEU A 401 -26.71 -14.59 -8.23
C LEU A 401 -27.58 -15.39 -9.23
N GLU A 402 -27.24 -16.68 -9.41
CA GLU A 402 -28.00 -17.59 -10.30
C GLU A 402 -29.32 -18.05 -9.66
N ASP A 403 -29.38 -18.14 -8.31
CA ASP A 403 -30.61 -18.38 -7.53
C ASP A 403 -30.86 -17.22 -6.56
N PRO A 404 -31.51 -16.14 -7.02
CA PRO A 404 -31.71 -14.93 -6.22
C PRO A 404 -32.67 -15.10 -5.05
N TYR A 405 -33.48 -16.17 -5.00
CA TYR A 405 -34.33 -16.45 -3.87
C TYR A 405 -33.51 -16.74 -2.59
N LEU A 406 -32.31 -17.29 -2.74
CA LEU A 406 -31.36 -17.49 -1.65
C LEU A 406 -30.87 -16.18 -1.01
N LEU A 407 -31.01 -15.04 -1.68
CA LEU A 407 -30.63 -13.73 -1.12
C LEU A 407 -31.59 -13.23 -0.05
N ILE A 408 -32.81 -13.77 0.02
CA ILE A 408 -33.89 -13.33 0.92
C ILE A 408 -33.78 -14.04 2.28
N PHE A 409 -33.27 -15.26 2.31
CA PHE A 409 -33.05 -16.06 3.51
C PHE A 409 -31.63 -15.86 4.04
#